data_3e652b4a4afb8f5fd5b33b2666def092
#
_entry.id   3e652b4a4afb8f5fd5b33b2666def092
#
_cell.length_a   1.000
_cell.length_b   1.000
_cell.length_c   1.000
_cell.angle_alpha   90.00
_cell.angle_beta   90.00
_cell.angle_gamma   90.00
#
_symmetry.space_group_name_H-M   'P 1'
#
loop_
_entity.id
_entity.type
_entity.pdbx_description
1 polymer ?
#
loop_
_entity_poly.entity_id
_entity_poly.type
_entity_poly.pdbx_seq_one_letter_code
_entity_poly.pdbx_strand_id
1 'polypeptide(L)'
;HFSALDSFIMQMVYEKADVKKHKLYRIIREGNYTSFKGFYGYLMRNCNTLPLSADFKNMRRMTEAVGKLLKDNGFVLVYAEQSMWWNYRKPKPLKKGAFSLAATNGVPVVPCFITMRDGDVSGPDGFPVQEYTVHIGKPIYPDPALSRGENAQRMKELNEECWKECYQSVYGIPLRFATKSGGDNVSY
;
A
#
# COMPACT_ATOMS: atom_id res chain seq x y z
N HIS A 1 -6.13 0.34 0.22
CA HIS A 1 -6.16 1.51 1.12
C HIS A 1 -7.61 1.95 1.35
N PHE A 2 -8.19 1.56 2.47
CA PHE A 2 -9.64 1.69 2.75
C PHE A 2 -9.94 2.47 4.04
N SER A 3 -8.98 2.69 4.91
CA SER A 3 -9.16 3.35 6.20
C SER A 3 -7.95 4.17 6.62
N ALA A 4 -8.15 5.18 7.46
CA ALA A 4 -7.06 5.89 8.12
C ALA A 4 -6.24 4.99 9.07
N LEU A 5 -6.81 3.84 9.46
CA LEU A 5 -6.18 2.85 10.35
C LEU A 5 -5.29 1.83 9.62
N ASP A 6 -5.25 1.82 8.29
CA ASP A 6 -4.44 0.88 7.50
C ASP A 6 -2.98 0.84 7.95
N SER A 7 -2.42 2.00 8.27
CA SER A 7 -1.04 2.10 8.71
C SER A 7 -0.79 1.45 10.06
N PHE A 8 -1.78 1.42 10.95
CA PHE A 8 -1.71 0.70 12.22
C PHE A 8 -1.80 -0.81 12.00
N ILE A 9 -2.73 -1.24 11.14
CA ILE A 9 -2.86 -2.66 10.77
C ILE A 9 -1.54 -3.16 10.18
N MET A 10 -0.94 -2.43 9.26
CA MET A 10 0.35 -2.80 8.67
C MET A 10 1.51 -2.75 9.67
N GLN A 11 1.46 -1.86 10.67
CA GLN A 11 2.43 -1.86 11.76
C GLN A 11 2.33 -3.11 12.62
N MET A 12 1.10 -3.52 12.98
CA MET A 12 0.88 -4.75 13.75
C MET A 12 1.37 -6.00 13.01
N VAL A 13 1.15 -6.06 11.70
CA VAL A 13 1.65 -7.15 10.84
C VAL A 13 3.17 -7.16 10.84
N TYR A 14 3.79 -6.00 10.67
CA TYR A 14 5.24 -5.83 10.67
C TYR A 14 5.86 -6.29 12.00
N GLU A 15 5.25 -5.95 13.12
CA GLU A 15 5.71 -6.36 14.46
C GLU A 15 5.60 -7.87 14.67
N LYS A 16 4.54 -8.50 14.13
CA LYS A 16 4.37 -9.97 14.20
C LYS A 16 5.36 -10.73 13.33
N ALA A 17 5.86 -10.13 12.25
CA ALA A 17 6.82 -10.77 11.35
C ALA A 17 8.24 -10.90 11.95
N ASP A 18 8.45 -10.46 13.18
CA ASP A 18 9.72 -10.52 13.94
C ASP A 18 10.94 -9.89 13.22
N VAL A 19 10.70 -8.92 12.38
CA VAL A 19 11.73 -8.14 11.68
C VAL A 19 12.19 -6.92 12.49
N LYS A 20 12.12 -6.98 13.81
CA LYS A 20 12.32 -5.88 14.77
C LYS A 20 13.66 -5.14 14.66
N LYS A 21 14.65 -5.74 14.00
CA LYS A 21 15.97 -5.10 13.77
C LYS A 21 15.93 -4.00 12.71
N HIS A 22 14.87 -3.93 11.94
CA HIS A 22 14.71 -3.00 10.82
C HIS A 22 13.57 -2.04 11.10
N LYS A 23 13.50 -0.93 10.37
CA LYS A 23 12.43 0.06 10.55
C LYS A 23 11.47 0.02 9.38
N LEU A 24 10.17 0.16 9.65
CA LEU A 24 9.15 0.36 8.65
C LEU A 24 8.93 1.87 8.45
N TYR A 25 9.19 2.35 7.24
CA TYR A 25 8.91 3.72 6.82
C TYR A 25 7.64 3.75 5.96
N ARG A 26 6.94 4.88 5.93
CA ARG A 26 5.67 5.06 5.21
C ARG A 26 5.75 6.24 4.29
N ILE A 27 5.46 6.05 3.01
CA ILE A 27 5.29 7.17 2.09
C ILE A 27 3.89 7.74 2.29
N ILE A 28 3.81 9.03 2.61
CA ILE A 28 2.56 9.77 2.81
C ILE A 28 2.50 10.98 1.88
N ARG A 29 1.30 11.51 1.62
CA ARG A 29 1.15 12.78 0.89
C ARG A 29 1.76 13.93 1.71
N GLU A 30 2.46 14.84 1.04
CA GLU A 30 3.05 16.03 1.68
C GLU A 30 2.01 16.83 2.49
N GLY A 31 0.78 16.97 1.99
CA GLY A 31 -0.30 17.62 2.72
C GLY A 31 -0.61 16.97 4.08
N ASN A 32 -0.48 15.65 4.20
CA ASN A 32 -0.67 14.97 5.48
C ASN A 32 0.48 15.30 6.46
N TYR A 33 1.68 15.52 5.94
CA TYR A 33 2.84 15.87 6.74
C TYR A 33 2.81 17.32 7.21
N THR A 34 2.36 18.26 6.34
CA THR A 34 2.43 19.70 6.58
C THR A 34 1.18 20.30 7.22
N SER A 35 -0.02 19.78 6.86
CA SER A 35 -1.29 20.47 7.17
C SER A 35 -1.95 20.01 8.46
N PHE A 36 -1.67 18.82 8.95
CA PHE A 36 -2.27 18.36 10.20
C PHE A 36 -1.60 18.98 11.42
N LYS A 37 -2.44 19.51 12.34
CA LYS A 37 -2.04 20.09 13.63
C LYS A 37 -2.27 19.10 14.77
N GLY A 38 -1.78 19.44 15.96
CA GLY A 38 -2.00 18.65 17.17
C GLY A 38 -1.37 17.26 17.15
N PHE A 39 -1.96 16.35 17.92
CA PHE A 39 -1.45 14.99 18.10
C PHE A 39 -1.36 14.21 16.78
N TYR A 40 -2.37 14.31 15.92
CA TYR A 40 -2.34 13.65 14.63
C TYR A 40 -1.21 14.14 13.72
N GLY A 41 -0.99 15.45 13.68
CA GLY A 41 0.16 16.03 12.97
C GLY A 41 1.51 15.61 13.56
N TYR A 42 1.59 15.45 14.88
CA TYR A 42 2.76 14.88 15.52
C TYR A 42 3.04 13.45 15.03
N LEU A 43 2.04 12.58 14.98
CA LEU A 43 2.17 11.23 14.44
C LEU A 43 2.62 11.26 12.98
N MET A 44 2.00 12.10 12.14
CA MET A 44 2.37 12.23 10.72
C MET A 44 3.82 12.65 10.50
N ARG A 45 4.47 13.30 11.44
CA ARG A 45 5.86 13.77 11.33
C ARG A 45 6.89 12.86 12.02
N ASN A 46 6.45 12.04 12.99
CA ASN A 46 7.38 11.31 13.87
C ASN A 46 7.29 9.77 13.76
N CYS A 47 6.33 9.22 13.01
CA CYS A 47 6.16 7.77 12.86
C CYS A 47 6.83 7.20 11.60
N ASN A 48 8.09 7.54 11.37
CA ASN A 48 8.88 7.07 10.21
C ASN A 48 8.18 7.36 8.87
N THR A 49 7.69 8.56 8.70
CA THR A 49 6.96 8.98 7.49
C THR A 49 7.89 9.71 6.53
N LEU A 50 7.66 9.51 5.25
CA LEU A 50 8.38 10.13 4.14
C LEU A 50 7.36 10.90 3.29
N PRO A 51 7.40 12.25 3.30
CA PRO A 51 6.44 13.04 2.53
C PRO A 51 6.72 12.95 1.03
N LEU A 52 5.71 12.57 0.27
CA LEU A 52 5.72 12.60 -1.19
C LEU A 52 5.17 13.95 -1.66
N SER A 53 6.03 14.77 -2.22
CA SER A 53 5.73 16.09 -2.79
C SER A 53 5.50 16.01 -4.30
N ALA A 54 4.70 16.92 -4.84
CA ALA A 54 4.60 17.15 -6.28
C ALA A 54 5.79 17.98 -6.81
N ASP A 55 6.52 18.67 -5.94
CA ASP A 55 7.73 19.41 -6.30
C ASP A 55 8.88 18.45 -6.66
N PHE A 56 9.50 18.69 -7.82
CA PHE A 56 10.54 17.82 -8.36
C PHE A 56 11.77 17.71 -7.44
N LYS A 57 12.19 18.79 -6.80
CA LYS A 57 13.35 18.82 -5.90
C LYS A 57 13.09 18.01 -4.63
N ASN A 58 11.90 18.14 -4.06
CA ASN A 58 11.49 17.39 -2.87
C ASN A 58 11.25 15.92 -3.20
N MET A 59 10.65 15.62 -4.36
CA MET A 59 10.48 14.24 -4.84
C MET A 59 11.83 13.54 -5.03
N ARG A 60 12.82 14.21 -5.61
CA ARG A 60 14.18 13.69 -5.75
C ARG A 60 14.81 13.38 -4.40
N ARG A 61 14.73 14.32 -3.44
CA ARG A 61 15.23 14.11 -2.07
C ARG A 61 14.59 12.92 -1.38
N MET A 62 13.28 12.78 -1.53
CA MET A 62 12.53 11.64 -0.99
C MET A 62 13.00 10.32 -1.62
N THR A 63 13.19 10.27 -2.93
CA THR A 63 13.70 9.09 -3.64
C THR A 63 15.11 8.70 -3.19
N GLU A 64 15.99 9.69 -3.01
CA GLU A 64 17.36 9.49 -2.49
C GLU A 64 17.32 8.95 -1.04
N ALA A 65 16.44 9.50 -0.20
CA ALA A 65 16.25 9.03 1.18
C ALA A 65 15.76 7.57 1.21
N VAL A 66 14.75 7.24 0.39
CA VAL A 66 14.27 5.86 0.25
C VAL A 66 15.40 4.91 -0.17
N GLY A 67 16.21 5.30 -1.14
CA GLY A 67 17.35 4.49 -1.58
C GLY A 67 18.35 4.20 -0.45
N LYS A 68 18.62 5.17 0.42
CA LYS A 68 19.47 4.97 1.61
C LYS A 68 18.81 4.01 2.60
N LEU A 69 17.54 4.23 2.92
CA LEU A 69 16.80 3.38 3.87
C LEU A 69 16.73 1.92 3.42
N LEU A 70 16.52 1.68 2.13
CA LEU A 70 16.49 0.33 1.56
C LEU A 70 17.88 -0.35 1.60
N LYS A 71 18.97 0.39 1.41
CA LYS A 71 20.34 -0.10 1.57
C LYS A 71 20.65 -0.49 3.02
N ASP A 72 20.07 0.22 3.98
CA ASP A 72 20.18 -0.06 5.41
C ASP A 72 19.19 -1.16 5.89
N ASN A 73 18.68 -1.96 4.96
CA ASN A 73 17.69 -3.01 5.19
C ASN A 73 16.38 -2.51 5.83
N GLY A 74 16.03 -1.25 5.61
CA GLY A 74 14.72 -0.71 6.00
C GLY A 74 13.60 -1.20 5.08
N PHE A 75 12.37 -1.19 5.60
CA PHE A 75 11.16 -1.47 4.83
C PHE A 75 10.43 -0.17 4.51
N VAL A 76 9.87 -0.09 3.32
CA VAL A 76 9.09 1.09 2.88
C VAL A 76 7.69 0.66 2.47
N LEU A 77 6.69 1.08 3.22
CA LEU A 77 5.27 0.87 2.91
C LEU A 77 4.80 1.93 1.92
N VAL A 78 4.23 1.46 0.82
CA VAL A 78 3.66 2.32 -0.23
C VAL A 78 2.25 1.86 -0.56
N TYR A 79 1.29 2.75 -0.44
CA TYR A 79 -0.07 2.52 -0.94
C TYR A 79 -0.11 2.83 -2.44
N ALA A 80 0.12 1.80 -3.25
CA ALA A 80 0.27 1.94 -4.70
C ALA A 80 -1.01 2.40 -5.42
N GLU A 81 -2.16 2.33 -4.77
CA GLU A 81 -3.44 2.88 -5.24
C GLU A 81 -3.47 4.42 -5.27
N GLN A 82 -2.59 5.08 -4.48
CA GLN A 82 -2.45 6.54 -4.34
C GLN A 82 -3.71 7.29 -3.85
N SER A 83 -4.75 6.58 -3.49
CA SER A 83 -5.98 7.16 -2.93
C SER A 83 -6.70 6.15 -2.06
N MET A 84 -7.37 6.64 -1.04
CA MET A 84 -8.20 5.83 -0.16
C MET A 84 -9.64 5.82 -0.66
N TRP A 85 -10.27 4.64 -0.64
CA TRP A 85 -11.72 4.49 -0.72
C TRP A 85 -12.22 3.98 0.63
N TRP A 86 -12.88 4.84 1.34
CA TRP A 86 -13.36 4.53 2.67
C TRP A 86 -14.24 3.27 2.67
N ASN A 87 -13.83 2.31 3.50
CA ASN A 87 -14.54 1.05 3.74
C ASN A 87 -14.96 0.29 2.48
N TYR A 88 -14.14 0.35 1.42
CA TYR A 88 -14.43 -0.26 0.14
C TYR A 88 -13.60 -1.51 -0.08
N ARG A 89 -14.28 -2.65 -0.32
CA ARG A 89 -13.64 -3.97 -0.44
C ARG A 89 -12.81 -4.12 -1.71
N LYS A 90 -13.22 -3.47 -2.78
CA LYS A 90 -12.55 -3.54 -4.08
C LYS A 90 -11.36 -2.58 -4.14
N PRO A 91 -10.13 -3.06 -4.43
CA PRO A 91 -8.97 -2.19 -4.55
C PRO A 91 -9.02 -1.37 -5.85
N LYS A 92 -8.30 -0.25 -5.85
CA LYS A 92 -8.05 0.55 -7.06
C LYS A 92 -6.93 -0.05 -7.91
N PRO A 93 -6.90 0.25 -9.23
CA PRO A 93 -5.75 -0.06 -10.07
C PRO A 93 -4.46 0.53 -9.50
N LEU A 94 -3.40 -0.26 -9.50
CA LEU A 94 -2.12 0.17 -8.97
C LEU A 94 -1.43 1.18 -9.88
N LYS A 95 -0.75 2.15 -9.29
CA LYS A 95 0.08 3.13 -10.00
C LYS A 95 1.54 2.66 -10.02
N LYS A 96 2.26 2.98 -11.10
CA LYS A 96 3.61 2.48 -11.38
C LYS A 96 4.69 2.98 -10.40
N GLY A 97 4.45 4.09 -9.68
CA GLY A 97 5.47 4.77 -8.85
C GLY A 97 6.17 3.89 -7.82
N ALA A 98 5.43 3.08 -7.07
CA ALA A 98 5.99 2.16 -6.07
C ALA A 98 6.94 1.13 -6.71
N PHE A 99 6.54 0.57 -7.84
CA PHE A 99 7.31 -0.44 -8.58
C PHE A 99 8.54 0.15 -9.25
N SER A 100 8.44 1.38 -9.76
CA SER A 100 9.59 2.13 -10.28
C SER A 100 10.63 2.39 -9.20
N LEU A 101 10.18 2.70 -7.98
CA LEU A 101 11.05 2.91 -6.83
C LEU A 101 11.79 1.61 -6.46
N ALA A 102 11.09 0.48 -6.42
CA ALA A 102 11.68 -0.83 -6.14
C ALA A 102 12.67 -1.25 -7.23
N ALA A 103 12.28 -1.17 -8.50
CA ALA A 103 13.14 -1.51 -9.64
C ALA A 103 14.41 -0.65 -9.72
N THR A 104 14.31 0.65 -9.39
CA THR A 104 15.45 1.56 -9.37
C THR A 104 16.47 1.20 -8.28
N ASN A 105 15.99 0.70 -7.15
CA ASN A 105 16.83 0.32 -6.01
C ASN A 105 17.24 -1.17 -6.02
N GLY A 106 16.77 -1.96 -6.99
CA GLY A 106 17.09 -3.39 -7.09
C GLY A 106 16.50 -4.24 -5.95
N VAL A 107 15.41 -3.79 -5.34
CA VAL A 107 14.79 -4.47 -4.19
C VAL A 107 13.45 -5.12 -4.56
N PRO A 108 13.04 -6.19 -3.86
CA PRO A 108 11.76 -6.83 -4.12
C PRO A 108 10.58 -5.98 -3.64
N VAL A 109 9.42 -6.24 -4.23
CA VAL A 109 8.10 -5.81 -3.73
C VAL A 109 7.43 -6.99 -3.04
N VAL A 110 6.90 -6.78 -1.84
CA VAL A 110 6.06 -7.75 -1.13
C VAL A 110 4.61 -7.31 -1.28
N PRO A 111 3.78 -8.02 -2.06
CA PRO A 111 2.37 -7.73 -2.18
C PRO A 111 1.66 -7.89 -0.84
N CYS A 112 0.95 -6.86 -0.40
CA CYS A 112 0.10 -6.93 0.79
C CYS A 112 -1.32 -6.53 0.39
N PHE A 113 -2.29 -7.36 0.69
CA PHE A 113 -3.69 -7.09 0.42
C PHE A 113 -4.52 -7.27 1.69
N ILE A 114 -5.41 -6.31 1.97
CA ILE A 114 -6.28 -6.36 3.14
C ILE A 114 -7.69 -6.65 2.66
N THR A 115 -8.26 -7.76 3.11
CA THR A 115 -9.66 -8.09 2.92
C THR A 115 -10.45 -7.79 4.17
N MET A 116 -11.75 -7.52 4.03
CA MET A 116 -12.66 -7.25 5.12
C MET A 116 -13.94 -8.07 4.99
N ARG A 117 -14.47 -8.50 6.11
CA ARG A 117 -15.75 -9.21 6.24
C ARG A 117 -16.56 -8.56 7.34
N ASP A 118 -17.88 -8.68 7.23
CA ASP A 118 -18.78 -8.28 8.31
C ASP A 118 -18.60 -9.27 9.48
N GLY A 119 -18.33 -8.75 10.66
CA GLY A 119 -18.28 -9.53 11.89
C GLY A 119 -19.66 -9.76 12.49
N ASP A 120 -19.74 -10.67 13.46
CA ASP A 120 -21.00 -11.03 14.12
C ASP A 120 -21.50 -9.98 15.12
N VAL A 121 -20.70 -8.97 15.43
CA VAL A 121 -21.02 -7.91 16.39
C VAL A 121 -21.35 -6.63 15.65
N SER A 122 -22.49 -6.00 16.01
CA SER A 122 -22.82 -4.68 15.50
C SER A 122 -22.19 -3.57 16.34
N GLY A 123 -21.68 -2.55 15.67
CA GLY A 123 -21.18 -1.33 16.28
C GLY A 123 -22.30 -0.43 16.81
N PRO A 124 -21.97 0.65 17.54
CA PRO A 124 -22.94 1.60 18.07
C PRO A 124 -23.71 2.36 16.97
N ASP A 125 -23.23 2.32 15.73
CA ASP A 125 -23.85 2.86 14.52
C ASP A 125 -24.85 1.90 13.85
N GLY A 126 -25.01 0.68 14.40
CA GLY A 126 -25.90 -0.36 13.90
C GLY A 126 -25.32 -1.18 12.74
N PHE A 127 -24.10 -0.92 12.29
CA PHE A 127 -23.44 -1.69 11.25
C PHE A 127 -22.52 -2.78 11.83
N PRO A 128 -22.32 -3.91 11.10
CA PRO A 128 -21.38 -4.92 11.53
C PRO A 128 -19.95 -4.38 11.69
N VAL A 129 -19.30 -4.72 12.78
CA VAL A 129 -17.87 -4.42 12.97
C VAL A 129 -17.06 -5.21 11.93
N GLN A 130 -16.20 -4.51 11.19
CA GLN A 130 -15.43 -5.15 10.13
C GLN A 130 -14.26 -5.95 10.68
N GLU A 131 -14.13 -7.17 10.23
CA GLU A 131 -12.98 -8.04 10.48
C GLU A 131 -11.99 -7.92 9.31
N TYR A 132 -10.74 -7.63 9.63
CA TYR A 132 -9.69 -7.43 8.65
C TYR A 132 -8.72 -8.60 8.62
N THR A 133 -8.42 -9.10 7.41
CA THR A 133 -7.37 -10.09 7.19
C THR A 133 -6.31 -9.51 6.26
N VAL A 134 -5.05 -9.53 6.69
CA VAL A 134 -3.92 -9.10 5.86
C VAL A 134 -3.31 -10.32 5.19
N HIS A 135 -3.32 -10.33 3.87
CA HIS A 135 -2.69 -11.34 3.03
C HIS A 135 -1.35 -10.84 2.55
N ILE A 136 -0.29 -11.62 2.77
CA ILE A 136 1.06 -11.30 2.35
C ILE A 136 1.46 -12.28 1.24
N GLY A 137 1.71 -11.74 0.05
CA GLY A 137 2.17 -12.51 -1.10
C GLY A 137 3.67 -12.80 -1.06
N LYS A 138 4.13 -13.64 -1.98
CA LYS A 138 5.56 -13.90 -2.16
C LYS A 138 6.28 -12.65 -2.66
N PRO A 139 7.52 -12.40 -2.23
CA PRO A 139 8.32 -11.29 -2.74
C PRO A 139 8.51 -11.40 -4.27
N ILE A 140 8.31 -10.28 -4.96
CA ILE A 140 8.51 -10.15 -6.41
C ILE A 140 9.83 -9.43 -6.62
N TYR A 141 10.84 -10.14 -7.09
CA TYR A 141 12.18 -9.59 -7.33
C TYR A 141 12.27 -8.96 -8.72
N PRO A 142 13.06 -7.87 -8.89
CA PRO A 142 13.39 -7.38 -10.21
C PRO A 142 14.24 -8.41 -10.97
N ASP A 143 14.03 -8.50 -12.28
CA ASP A 143 14.78 -9.36 -13.18
C ASP A 143 16.03 -8.60 -13.70
N PRO A 144 17.24 -9.10 -13.48
CA PRO A 144 18.45 -8.42 -13.94
C PRO A 144 18.58 -8.31 -15.46
N ALA A 145 17.85 -9.12 -16.22
CA ALA A 145 17.82 -9.05 -17.68
C ALA A 145 16.95 -7.92 -18.25
N LEU A 146 16.07 -7.35 -17.42
CA LEU A 146 15.12 -6.32 -17.83
C LEU A 146 15.61 -4.91 -17.44
N SER A 147 15.23 -3.92 -18.23
CA SER A 147 15.41 -2.52 -17.88
C SER A 147 14.58 -2.15 -16.63
N ARG A 148 14.92 -1.03 -15.98
CA ARG A 148 14.16 -0.52 -14.82
C ARG A 148 12.68 -0.28 -15.14
N GLY A 149 12.40 0.19 -16.36
CA GLY A 149 11.03 0.47 -16.81
C GLY A 149 10.20 -0.80 -17.00
N GLU A 150 10.80 -1.83 -17.61
CA GLU A 150 10.19 -3.15 -17.80
C GLU A 150 9.99 -3.86 -16.47
N ASN A 151 10.98 -3.82 -15.58
CA ASN A 151 10.86 -4.36 -14.22
C ASN A 151 9.71 -3.70 -13.45
N ALA A 152 9.60 -2.39 -13.50
CA ALA A 152 8.52 -1.68 -12.82
C ALA A 152 7.13 -2.09 -13.35
N GLN A 153 7.02 -2.34 -14.65
CA GLN A 153 5.78 -2.80 -15.25
C GLN A 153 5.47 -4.26 -14.87
N ARG A 154 6.44 -5.15 -15.03
CA ARG A 154 6.33 -6.56 -14.66
C ARG A 154 5.97 -6.75 -13.18
N MET A 155 6.68 -6.07 -12.27
CA MET A 155 6.42 -6.17 -10.83
C MET A 155 5.02 -5.66 -10.48
N LYS A 156 4.54 -4.60 -11.15
CA LYS A 156 3.17 -4.10 -11.00
C LYS A 156 2.15 -5.15 -11.43
N GLU A 157 2.31 -5.74 -12.59
CA GLU A 157 1.40 -6.76 -13.14
C GLU A 157 1.32 -7.99 -12.24
N LEU A 158 2.45 -8.51 -11.79
CA LEU A 158 2.51 -9.64 -10.87
C LEU A 158 1.86 -9.31 -9.51
N ASN A 159 2.02 -8.09 -9.01
CA ASN A 159 1.35 -7.65 -7.79
C ASN A 159 -0.18 -7.54 -8.00
N GLU A 160 -0.63 -7.01 -9.13
CA GLU A 160 -2.06 -6.94 -9.46
C GLU A 160 -2.67 -8.34 -9.63
N GLU A 161 -1.93 -9.29 -10.18
CA GLU A 161 -2.37 -10.68 -10.30
C GLU A 161 -2.51 -11.34 -8.94
N CYS A 162 -1.52 -11.21 -8.05
CA CYS A 162 -1.61 -11.67 -6.68
C CYS A 162 -2.84 -11.10 -5.95
N TRP A 163 -3.17 -9.84 -6.16
CA TRP A 163 -4.36 -9.21 -5.56
C TRP A 163 -5.65 -9.74 -6.17
N LYS A 164 -5.71 -9.99 -7.48
CA LYS A 164 -6.88 -10.60 -8.15
C LYS A 164 -7.17 -12.00 -7.61
N GLU A 165 -6.14 -12.81 -7.49
CA GLU A 165 -6.25 -14.17 -6.94
C GLU A 165 -6.74 -14.13 -5.48
N CYS A 166 -6.15 -13.28 -4.65
CA CYS A 166 -6.56 -13.11 -3.26
C CYS A 166 -8.01 -12.64 -3.15
N TYR A 167 -8.39 -11.61 -3.92
CA TYR A 167 -9.75 -11.07 -3.94
C TYR A 167 -10.77 -12.14 -4.34
N GLN A 168 -10.50 -12.87 -5.41
CA GLN A 168 -11.38 -13.94 -5.90
C GLN A 168 -11.49 -15.09 -4.90
N SER A 169 -10.40 -15.47 -4.26
CA SER A 169 -10.38 -16.51 -3.23
C SER A 169 -11.25 -16.15 -2.01
N VAL A 170 -11.23 -14.87 -1.59
CA VAL A 170 -11.94 -14.42 -0.39
C VAL A 170 -13.41 -14.12 -0.68
N TYR A 171 -13.71 -13.47 -1.81
CA TYR A 171 -15.06 -12.96 -2.11
C TYR A 171 -15.84 -13.81 -3.11
N GLY A 172 -15.20 -14.81 -3.74
CA GLY A 172 -15.84 -15.69 -4.72
C GLY A 172 -16.16 -15.04 -6.07
N ILE A 173 -15.76 -13.79 -6.28
CA ILE A 173 -16.00 -13.03 -7.50
C ILE A 173 -14.69 -12.52 -8.10
N PRO A 174 -14.55 -12.43 -9.43
CA PRO A 174 -13.33 -11.91 -10.05
C PRO A 174 -13.15 -10.42 -9.82
N LEU A 175 -11.92 -10.00 -9.52
CA LEU A 175 -11.57 -8.58 -9.44
C LEU A 175 -11.54 -7.98 -10.85
N ARG A 176 -12.51 -7.13 -11.17
CA ARG A 176 -12.56 -6.37 -12.41
C ARG A 176 -12.50 -4.88 -12.11
N PHE A 177 -11.67 -4.16 -12.84
CA PHE A 177 -11.67 -2.69 -12.80
C PHE A 177 -12.67 -2.16 -13.85
N ALA A 178 -13.42 -1.11 -13.49
CA ALA A 178 -14.34 -0.48 -14.43
C ALA A 178 -13.56 0.02 -15.66
N THR A 179 -14.05 -0.33 -16.84
CA THR A 179 -13.62 0.30 -18.09
C THR A 179 -14.35 1.63 -18.25
N LYS A 180 -13.77 2.57 -19.01
CA LYS A 180 -14.29 3.94 -19.17
C LYS A 180 -15.75 4.06 -19.62
N SER A 181 -16.38 2.98 -20.07
CA SER A 181 -17.70 2.96 -20.70
C SER A 181 -18.80 2.28 -19.89
N GLY A 182 -18.54 1.79 -18.70
CA GLY A 182 -19.56 1.07 -17.93
C GLY A 182 -19.39 1.32 -16.45
N GLY A 183 -20.35 1.98 -15.84
CA GLY A 183 -20.45 1.98 -14.41
C GLY A 183 -20.74 0.57 -13.91
N ASP A 184 -19.72 -0.18 -13.53
CA ASP A 184 -19.92 -1.34 -12.70
C ASP A 184 -20.38 -0.83 -11.33
N ASN A 185 -21.65 -0.55 -11.21
CA ASN A 185 -22.31 -0.44 -9.92
C ASN A 185 -22.26 -1.82 -9.28
N VAL A 186 -21.18 -2.14 -8.63
CA VAL A 186 -21.14 -3.27 -7.75
C VAL A 186 -21.86 -2.81 -6.49
N SER A 187 -23.13 -3.14 -6.41
CA SER A 187 -23.87 -3.16 -5.16
C SER A 187 -23.16 -4.13 -4.20
N TYR A 188 -23.00 -3.69 -2.99
CA TYR A 188 -22.30 -4.28 -1.83
C TYR A 188 -23.06 -5.41 -1.21
#